data_e06217dbec768c065f01d812aeb4d24e
#
_entry.id   e06217dbec768c065f01d812aeb4d24e
#
_cell.length_a   1.000
_cell.length_b   1.000
_cell.length_c   1.000
_cell.angle_alpha   90.00
_cell.angle_beta   90.00
_cell.angle_gamma   90.00
#
_symmetry.space_group_name_H-M   'P 1'
#
loop_
_entity.id
_entity.type
_entity.pdbx_description
1 polymer ?
#
loop_
_entity_poly.entity_id
_entity_poly.type
_entity_poly.pdbx_seq_one_letter_code
_entity_poly.pdbx_strand_id
1 'polypeptide(L)'
;MRFVLLTSKRDSQYADTSDKYEYPSRYQRFFDPLLAGEPMIAIIYEPRSGGSGRMSYIGWAALQGPPVRSPRLTATGRPLWEVHYIGYLEEFPNPIHRDYLGEPVERWLREMPVENRNVLSSGASVRWLEEDEGRMIMELGHGGRLGMSDAYPMVPAHDADESLLVAERSRRVVDAVVRDARFRRQVMTAYQFKCAITGLEIGTLPLGRATTLLDAAHIRPVGDRGPDAVTNGIALTPTVHRLFDEGLVTVAWAGEHLELRRSPHLEQQMIESPERGTVIRLETGMPLILPSDRTAWPNADQVRYHQRQVFRGPESLVS
;
A
#
# COMPACT_ATOMS: atom_id res chain seq x y z
N MET A 1 -0.51 10.48 15.93
CA MET A 1 -1.24 10.36 14.65
C MET A 1 -2.67 10.00 14.92
N ARG A 2 -3.60 10.44 14.07
CA ARG A 2 -5.03 10.16 14.28
C ARG A 2 -5.49 9.05 13.36
N PHE A 3 -6.24 8.12 13.92
CA PHE A 3 -6.90 7.06 13.18
C PHE A 3 -8.40 7.30 13.14
N VAL A 4 -8.98 7.10 11.96
CA VAL A 4 -10.43 7.13 11.76
C VAL A 4 -10.87 5.82 11.14
N LEU A 5 -11.95 5.26 11.64
CA LEU A 5 -12.56 4.09 11.03
C LEU A 5 -13.63 4.53 10.04
N LEU A 6 -13.56 4.00 8.84
CA LEU A 6 -14.52 4.22 7.76
C LEU A 6 -15.20 2.90 7.44
N THR A 7 -16.52 2.87 7.52
CA THR A 7 -17.30 1.70 7.17
C THR A 7 -17.64 1.72 5.69
N SER A 8 -17.13 0.76 4.93
CA SER A 8 -17.45 0.58 3.52
C SER A 8 -18.32 -0.66 3.32
N LYS A 9 -19.44 -0.52 2.60
CA LYS A 9 -20.36 -1.61 2.27
C LYS A 9 -20.37 -1.81 0.76
N ARG A 10 -20.42 -3.06 0.30
CA ARG A 10 -20.50 -3.37 -1.13
C ARG A 10 -21.70 -2.74 -1.82
N ASP A 11 -22.84 -2.67 -1.13
CA ASP A 11 -24.09 -2.10 -1.62
C ASP A 11 -24.34 -0.70 -1.02
N SER A 12 -23.27 0.07 -0.81
CA SER A 12 -23.37 1.42 -0.27
C SER A 12 -24.06 2.35 -1.27
N GLN A 13 -24.93 3.23 -0.77
CA GLN A 13 -25.45 4.35 -1.55
C GLN A 13 -24.39 5.43 -1.83
N TYR A 14 -23.24 5.34 -1.16
CA TYR A 14 -22.11 6.25 -1.28
C TYR A 14 -21.14 5.73 -2.34
N ALA A 15 -20.49 6.65 -3.05
CA ALA A 15 -19.51 6.31 -4.09
C ALA A 15 -18.13 6.13 -3.47
N ASP A 16 -17.99 5.15 -2.57
CA ASP A 16 -16.69 4.75 -2.06
C ASP A 16 -15.91 4.07 -3.19
N THR A 17 -14.73 4.57 -3.46
CA THR A 17 -13.81 4.03 -4.46
C THR A 17 -12.47 3.70 -3.82
N SER A 18 -11.55 3.17 -4.59
CA SER A 18 -10.20 2.86 -4.11
C SER A 18 -9.36 4.09 -3.78
N ASP A 19 -9.79 5.28 -4.22
CA ASP A 19 -9.06 6.55 -4.08
C ASP A 19 -9.78 7.58 -3.21
N LYS A 20 -11.04 7.31 -2.81
CA LYS A 20 -11.81 8.22 -1.97
C LYS A 20 -12.93 7.55 -1.17
N TYR A 21 -13.37 8.23 -0.13
CA TYR A 21 -14.52 7.87 0.69
C TYR A 21 -15.55 9.00 0.69
N GLU A 22 -16.82 8.67 0.39
CA GLU A 22 -17.93 9.63 0.38
C GLU A 22 -18.80 9.48 1.64
N TYR A 23 -19.18 10.61 2.24
CA TYR A 23 -19.92 10.62 3.51
C TYR A 23 -20.87 11.81 3.65
N PRO A 24 -21.95 11.70 4.43
CA PRO A 24 -22.87 12.81 4.72
C PRO A 24 -22.27 13.80 5.72
N SER A 25 -22.71 15.06 5.67
CA SER A 25 -22.18 16.20 6.44
C SER A 25 -22.08 15.96 7.96
N ARG A 26 -22.93 15.06 8.52
CA ARG A 26 -22.88 14.73 9.96
C ARG A 26 -21.52 14.14 10.42
N TYR A 27 -20.72 13.63 9.50
CA TYR A 27 -19.39 13.07 9.78
C TYR A 27 -18.25 14.05 9.54
N GLN A 28 -18.52 15.28 9.09
CA GLN A 28 -17.50 16.28 8.77
C GLN A 28 -16.47 16.46 9.89
N ARG A 29 -16.94 16.54 11.15
CA ARG A 29 -16.08 16.72 12.33
C ARG A 29 -14.96 15.71 12.50
N PHE A 30 -15.11 14.50 11.92
CA PHE A 30 -14.09 13.46 11.99
C PHE A 30 -12.91 13.74 11.06
N PHE A 31 -13.03 14.71 10.19
CA PHE A 31 -12.00 15.11 9.23
C PHE A 31 -11.46 16.53 9.49
N ASP A 32 -11.89 17.17 10.60
CA ASP A 32 -11.36 18.49 10.99
C ASP A 32 -9.84 18.54 11.11
N PRO A 33 -9.13 17.47 11.58
CA PRO A 33 -7.67 17.48 11.60
C PRO A 33 -7.02 17.68 10.22
N LEU A 34 -7.65 17.20 9.15
CA LEU A 34 -7.16 17.43 7.78
C LEU A 34 -7.22 18.89 7.37
N LEU A 35 -8.20 19.65 7.91
CA LEU A 35 -8.28 21.11 7.69
C LEU A 35 -7.11 21.85 8.35
N ALA A 36 -6.59 21.31 9.45
CA ALA A 36 -5.41 21.81 10.14
C ALA A 36 -4.10 21.28 9.54
N GLY A 37 -4.16 20.48 8.47
CA GLY A 37 -2.98 19.87 7.84
C GLY A 37 -2.40 18.68 8.61
N GLU A 38 -3.14 18.17 9.61
CA GLU A 38 -2.70 17.00 10.38
C GLU A 38 -2.88 15.71 9.55
N PRO A 39 -1.86 14.83 9.49
CA PRO A 39 -2.00 13.56 8.79
C PRO A 39 -2.95 12.61 9.54
N MET A 40 -3.78 11.91 8.77
CA MET A 40 -4.72 10.92 9.30
C MET A 40 -4.60 9.60 8.54
N ILE A 41 -4.87 8.50 9.24
CA ILE A 41 -5.02 7.17 8.64
C ILE A 41 -6.46 6.71 8.80
N ALA A 42 -7.05 6.30 7.69
CA ALA A 42 -8.33 5.61 7.67
C ALA A 42 -8.11 4.10 7.74
N ILE A 43 -8.80 3.45 8.67
CA ILE A 43 -8.96 1.99 8.68
C ILE A 43 -10.32 1.68 8.06
N ILE A 44 -10.34 0.79 7.09
CA ILE A 44 -11.55 0.43 6.38
C ILE A 44 -12.15 -0.84 6.97
N TYR A 45 -13.41 -0.73 7.39
CA TYR A 45 -14.17 -1.82 7.99
C TYR A 45 -15.30 -2.27 7.08
N GLU A 46 -15.40 -3.58 6.81
CA GLU A 46 -16.51 -4.19 6.08
C GLU A 46 -17.50 -4.81 7.09
N PRO A 47 -18.70 -4.23 7.29
CA PRO A 47 -19.70 -4.76 8.19
C PRO A 47 -20.45 -5.92 7.55
N ARG A 48 -21.19 -6.66 8.36
CA ARG A 48 -22.19 -7.63 7.86
C ARG A 48 -23.39 -6.86 7.32
N SER A 49 -23.81 -7.12 6.08
CA SER A 49 -24.96 -6.51 5.45
C SER A 49 -25.74 -7.59 4.69
N GLY A 50 -27.07 -7.69 4.93
CA GLY A 50 -27.94 -8.63 4.20
C GLY A 50 -27.53 -10.11 4.28
N GLY A 51 -26.85 -10.53 5.35
CA GLY A 51 -26.34 -11.90 5.49
C GLY A 51 -24.95 -12.13 4.88
N SER A 52 -24.39 -11.15 4.17
CA SER A 52 -23.03 -11.16 3.62
C SER A 52 -22.15 -10.11 4.31
N GLY A 53 -20.84 -10.19 4.09
CA GLY A 53 -19.87 -9.30 4.71
C GLY A 53 -19.01 -9.99 5.78
N ARG A 54 -17.77 -9.51 5.90
CA ARG A 54 -16.74 -10.22 6.68
C ARG A 54 -16.72 -9.83 8.16
N MET A 55 -17.38 -8.73 8.54
CA MET A 55 -17.24 -8.10 9.87
C MET A 55 -15.77 -7.90 10.24
N SER A 56 -14.99 -7.38 9.28
CA SER A 56 -13.53 -7.33 9.38
C SER A 56 -12.99 -5.97 8.98
N TYR A 57 -11.86 -5.62 9.60
CA TYR A 57 -11.00 -4.55 9.11
C TYR A 57 -10.27 -5.11 7.89
N ILE A 58 -10.47 -4.48 6.73
CA ILE A 58 -10.07 -5.04 5.43
C ILE A 58 -8.90 -4.32 4.78
N GLY A 59 -8.54 -3.16 5.30
CA GLY A 59 -7.47 -2.36 4.74
C GLY A 59 -7.36 -1.00 5.40
N TRP A 60 -6.51 -0.17 4.86
CA TRP A 60 -6.25 1.17 5.34
C TRP A 60 -5.93 2.13 4.20
N ALA A 61 -6.02 3.42 4.45
CA ALA A 61 -5.59 4.47 3.53
C ALA A 61 -5.07 5.67 4.30
N ALA A 62 -4.02 6.33 3.79
CA ALA A 62 -3.64 7.65 4.27
C ALA A 62 -4.56 8.70 3.65
N LEU A 63 -5.02 9.66 4.43
CA LEU A 63 -5.94 10.70 3.99
C LEU A 63 -5.18 11.96 3.55
N GLN A 64 -5.65 12.57 2.45
CA GLN A 64 -5.01 13.73 1.85
C GLN A 64 -5.93 14.95 1.87
N GLY A 65 -5.37 16.06 2.36
CA GLY A 65 -5.94 17.39 2.21
C GLY A 65 -7.31 17.58 2.86
N PRO A 66 -7.88 18.75 2.75
CA PRO A 66 -9.20 19.02 3.30
C PRO A 66 -10.28 18.24 2.53
N PRO A 67 -11.35 17.79 3.23
CA PRO A 67 -12.50 17.23 2.55
C PRO A 67 -13.10 18.20 1.53
N VAL A 68 -13.57 17.67 0.41
CA VAL A 68 -14.21 18.45 -0.65
C VAL A 68 -15.69 18.09 -0.76
N ARG A 69 -16.49 19.02 -1.27
CA ARG A 69 -17.90 18.76 -1.48
C ARG A 69 -18.08 17.83 -2.68
N SER A 70 -18.79 16.72 -2.48
CA SER A 70 -19.18 15.84 -3.59
C SER A 70 -20.21 16.53 -4.50
N PRO A 71 -20.17 16.30 -5.81
CA PRO A 71 -21.22 16.74 -6.72
C PRO A 71 -22.56 16.02 -6.48
N ARG A 72 -22.56 14.95 -5.71
CA ARG A 72 -23.73 14.13 -5.38
C ARG A 72 -24.46 14.64 -4.14
N LEU A 73 -25.72 14.26 -4.04
CA LEU A 73 -26.58 14.52 -2.88
C LEU A 73 -27.10 13.17 -2.33
N THR A 74 -27.46 13.17 -1.05
CA THR A 74 -28.21 12.03 -0.49
C THR A 74 -29.58 11.91 -1.15
N ALA A 75 -30.26 10.78 -0.98
CA ALA A 75 -31.63 10.57 -1.43
C ALA A 75 -32.63 11.63 -0.89
N THR A 76 -32.28 12.29 0.22
CA THR A 76 -33.07 13.39 0.83
C THR A 76 -32.57 14.79 0.43
N GLY A 77 -31.71 14.91 -0.58
CA GLY A 77 -31.21 16.19 -1.10
C GLY A 77 -30.14 16.86 -0.23
N ARG A 78 -29.58 16.18 0.76
CA ARG A 78 -28.51 16.73 1.62
C ARG A 78 -27.15 16.60 0.97
N PRO A 79 -26.22 17.56 1.18
CA PRO A 79 -24.90 17.51 0.60
C PRO A 79 -24.09 16.32 1.12
N LEU A 80 -23.31 15.73 0.22
CA LEU A 80 -22.28 14.75 0.51
C LEU A 80 -20.90 15.41 0.44
N TRP A 81 -19.96 14.82 1.13
CA TRP A 81 -18.57 15.20 1.17
C TRP A 81 -17.70 14.01 0.82
N GLU A 82 -16.53 14.26 0.33
CA GLU A 82 -15.54 13.22 0.04
C GLU A 82 -14.17 13.59 0.59
N VAL A 83 -13.46 12.58 1.05
CA VAL A 83 -12.07 12.67 1.45
C VAL A 83 -11.26 11.75 0.55
N HIS A 84 -10.13 12.26 0.06
CA HIS A 84 -9.28 11.54 -0.87
C HIS A 84 -8.15 10.82 -0.13
N TYR A 85 -7.77 9.67 -0.66
CA TYR A 85 -6.64 8.90 -0.18
C TYR A 85 -5.33 9.40 -0.80
N ILE A 86 -4.25 9.32 -0.06
CA ILE A 86 -2.90 9.41 -0.62
C ILE A 86 -2.58 8.03 -1.20
N GLY A 87 -2.67 7.89 -2.51
CA GLY A 87 -2.58 6.58 -3.13
C GLY A 87 -3.95 5.92 -3.27
N TYR A 88 -4.01 4.67 -2.91
CA TYR A 88 -5.22 3.86 -2.95
C TYR A 88 -5.45 3.20 -1.61
N LEU A 89 -6.64 2.64 -1.44
CA LEU A 89 -6.91 1.72 -0.36
C LEU A 89 -5.94 0.54 -0.44
N GLU A 90 -5.12 0.37 0.58
CA GLU A 90 -4.27 -0.80 0.77
C GLU A 90 -5.04 -1.88 1.51
N GLU A 91 -5.28 -3.01 0.86
CA GLU A 91 -5.96 -4.14 1.51
C GLU A 91 -4.98 -4.86 2.45
N PHE A 92 -5.48 -5.26 3.62
CA PHE A 92 -4.70 -6.11 4.51
C PHE A 92 -4.53 -7.50 3.90
N PRO A 93 -3.29 -8.02 3.83
CA PRO A 93 -3.05 -9.42 3.48
C PRO A 93 -3.88 -10.39 4.34
N ASN A 94 -4.07 -10.03 5.61
CA ASN A 94 -4.85 -10.78 6.57
C ASN A 94 -5.96 -9.89 7.16
N PRO A 95 -7.16 -9.84 6.57
CA PRO A 95 -8.27 -9.10 7.16
C PRO A 95 -8.56 -9.55 8.59
N ILE A 96 -8.70 -8.61 9.52
CA ILE A 96 -8.86 -8.90 10.94
C ILE A 96 -10.34 -8.87 11.29
N HIS A 97 -10.88 -9.97 11.80
CA HIS A 97 -12.25 -9.98 12.30
C HIS A 97 -12.41 -8.96 13.44
N ARG A 98 -13.57 -8.29 13.49
CA ARG A 98 -13.88 -7.30 14.55
C ARG A 98 -13.64 -7.84 15.95
N ASP A 99 -14.06 -9.08 16.18
CA ASP A 99 -13.84 -9.80 17.43
C ASP A 99 -12.59 -10.69 17.26
N TYR A 100 -11.42 -10.10 17.49
CA TYR A 100 -10.15 -10.81 17.38
C TYR A 100 -9.87 -11.60 18.66
N LEU A 101 -9.55 -12.88 18.53
CA LEU A 101 -9.39 -13.80 19.67
C LEU A 101 -10.59 -13.85 20.64
N GLY A 102 -11.80 -13.60 20.11
CA GLY A 102 -13.03 -13.62 20.88
C GLY A 102 -13.42 -12.31 21.55
N GLU A 103 -12.58 -11.28 21.46
CA GLU A 103 -12.83 -9.95 22.03
C GLU A 103 -12.83 -8.87 20.94
N PRO A 104 -13.73 -7.86 21.01
CA PRO A 104 -13.69 -6.74 20.08
C PRO A 104 -12.34 -6.01 20.13
N VAL A 105 -11.78 -5.67 18.97
CA VAL A 105 -10.55 -4.89 18.88
C VAL A 105 -10.75 -3.49 19.43
N GLU A 106 -11.89 -2.87 19.12
CA GLU A 106 -12.23 -1.53 19.59
C GLU A 106 -12.70 -1.55 21.06
N ARG A 107 -12.06 -0.72 21.90
CA ARG A 107 -12.35 -0.63 23.34
C ARG A 107 -13.81 -0.29 23.64
N TRP A 108 -14.35 0.70 22.93
CA TRP A 108 -15.75 1.09 23.11
C TRP A 108 -16.74 -0.04 22.82
N LEU A 109 -16.42 -0.98 21.93
CA LEU A 109 -17.23 -2.18 21.69
C LEU A 109 -17.07 -3.20 22.84
N ARG A 110 -15.90 -3.27 23.47
CA ARG A 110 -15.71 -4.15 24.65
C ARG A 110 -16.50 -3.68 25.85
N GLU A 111 -16.57 -2.36 26.04
CA GLU A 111 -17.32 -1.74 27.14
C GLU A 111 -18.84 -1.78 26.93
N MET A 112 -19.29 -2.12 25.72
CA MET A 112 -20.69 -2.15 25.34
C MET A 112 -21.33 -3.52 25.62
N PRO A 113 -22.60 -3.59 26.08
CA PRO A 113 -23.35 -4.84 26.16
C PRO A 113 -23.37 -5.58 24.84
N VAL A 114 -23.17 -6.91 24.88
CA VAL A 114 -23.00 -7.76 23.68
C VAL A 114 -24.17 -7.62 22.72
N GLU A 115 -25.38 -7.52 23.22
CA GLU A 115 -26.61 -7.35 22.45
C GLU A 115 -26.65 -6.06 21.63
N ASN A 116 -25.94 -5.02 22.07
CA ASN A 116 -25.94 -3.71 21.44
C ASN A 116 -24.80 -3.54 20.41
N ARG A 117 -23.76 -4.39 20.44
CA ARG A 117 -22.56 -4.26 19.60
C ARG A 117 -22.86 -4.21 18.11
N ASN A 118 -23.82 -5.01 17.65
CA ASN A 118 -24.18 -5.08 16.24
C ASN A 118 -25.01 -3.91 15.74
N VAL A 119 -25.94 -3.41 16.58
CA VAL A 119 -26.86 -2.32 16.23
C VAL A 119 -26.09 -1.00 16.17
N LEU A 120 -25.26 -0.71 17.16
CA LEU A 120 -24.54 0.55 17.25
C LEU A 120 -23.36 0.63 16.30
N SER A 121 -22.66 -0.49 16.05
CA SER A 121 -21.59 -0.50 15.05
C SER A 121 -22.09 -0.25 13.62
N SER A 122 -23.33 -0.63 13.30
CA SER A 122 -23.95 -0.35 12.00
C SER A 122 -24.35 1.13 11.82
N GLY A 123 -24.61 1.85 12.93
CA GLY A 123 -24.95 3.28 12.92
C GLY A 123 -23.75 4.24 12.90
N ALA A 124 -22.58 3.78 13.32
CA ALA A 124 -21.36 4.57 13.44
C ALA A 124 -20.40 4.31 12.27
N SER A 125 -20.83 4.71 11.06
CA SER A 125 -20.05 4.45 9.84
C SER A 125 -18.72 5.19 9.78
N VAL A 126 -18.58 6.29 10.50
CA VAL A 126 -17.32 7.03 10.68
C VAL A 126 -17.13 7.27 12.17
N ARG A 127 -15.97 6.90 12.72
CA ARG A 127 -15.63 7.10 14.12
C ARG A 127 -14.14 7.16 14.36
N TRP A 128 -13.74 7.75 15.45
CA TRP A 128 -12.35 7.70 15.89
C TRP A 128 -11.97 6.30 16.33
N LEU A 129 -10.74 5.93 16.05
CA LEU A 129 -10.04 4.84 16.72
C LEU A 129 -8.99 5.45 17.64
N GLU A 130 -8.80 4.84 18.79
CA GLU A 130 -7.66 5.18 19.64
C GLU A 130 -6.36 4.81 18.91
N GLU A 131 -5.29 5.51 19.22
CA GLU A 131 -4.02 5.35 18.49
C GLU A 131 -3.44 3.95 18.63
N ASP A 132 -3.56 3.33 19.80
CA ASP A 132 -3.14 1.95 20.06
C ASP A 132 -3.99 0.92 19.31
N GLU A 133 -5.30 1.15 19.20
CA GLU A 133 -6.22 0.31 18.42
C GLU A 133 -5.90 0.35 16.93
N GLY A 134 -5.73 1.56 16.38
CA GLY A 134 -5.38 1.75 14.98
C GLY A 134 -4.06 1.06 14.63
N ARG A 135 -3.07 1.17 15.49
CA ARG A 135 -1.78 0.49 15.32
C ARG A 135 -1.90 -1.03 15.39
N MET A 136 -2.63 -1.54 16.38
CA MET A 136 -2.84 -2.97 16.51
C MET A 136 -3.51 -3.56 15.28
N ILE A 137 -4.53 -2.89 14.73
CA ILE A 137 -5.20 -3.31 13.50
C ILE A 137 -4.20 -3.32 12.32
N MET A 138 -3.39 -2.27 12.18
CA MET A 138 -2.36 -2.20 11.13
C MET A 138 -1.37 -3.34 11.25
N GLU A 139 -0.83 -3.59 12.44
CA GLU A 139 0.14 -4.65 12.71
C GLU A 139 -0.43 -6.05 12.41
N LEU A 140 -1.60 -6.35 12.93
CA LEU A 140 -2.28 -7.63 12.69
C LEU A 140 -2.62 -7.83 11.21
N GLY A 141 -3.11 -6.79 10.54
CA GLY A 141 -3.48 -6.83 9.13
C GLY A 141 -2.31 -7.16 8.20
N HIS A 142 -1.12 -6.71 8.56
CA HIS A 142 0.13 -7.02 7.88
C HIS A 142 0.83 -8.28 8.40
N GLY A 143 0.18 -9.07 9.27
CA GLY A 143 0.73 -10.33 9.79
C GLY A 143 1.95 -10.15 10.70
N GLY A 144 1.98 -9.07 11.48
CA GLY A 144 3.10 -8.72 12.36
C GLY A 144 4.35 -8.23 11.63
N ARG A 145 4.29 -8.06 10.30
CA ARG A 145 5.44 -7.68 9.48
C ARG A 145 5.78 -6.18 9.52
N LEU A 146 4.97 -5.34 10.09
CA LEU A 146 5.28 -3.91 10.26
C LEU A 146 6.50 -3.66 11.18
N GLY A 147 6.93 -4.67 11.94
CA GLY A 147 8.15 -4.63 12.77
C GLY A 147 9.34 -5.42 12.23
N MET A 148 9.16 -6.15 11.10
CA MET A 148 10.19 -7.04 10.53
C MET A 148 10.60 -6.67 9.10
N SER A 149 10.49 -5.41 8.71
CA SER A 149 11.23 -4.95 7.54
C SER A 149 12.69 -4.82 7.97
N ASP A 150 13.60 -5.53 7.28
CA ASP A 150 15.06 -5.48 7.48
C ASP A 150 15.69 -4.08 7.32
N ALA A 151 14.86 -3.05 7.23
CA ALA A 151 15.22 -1.66 7.01
C ALA A 151 15.42 -0.82 8.28
N TYR A 152 15.19 -1.38 9.49
CA TYR A 152 15.37 -0.63 10.74
C TYR A 152 16.51 -1.19 11.58
N PRO A 153 17.59 -0.41 11.78
CA PRO A 153 18.62 -0.79 12.72
C PRO A 153 18.01 -0.91 14.12
N MET A 154 18.16 -2.06 14.75
CA MET A 154 17.88 -2.26 16.16
C MET A 154 18.70 -1.24 16.96
N VAL A 155 18.05 -0.22 17.50
CA VAL A 155 18.68 0.66 18.49
C VAL A 155 18.63 -0.09 19.81
N PRO A 156 19.77 -0.33 20.49
CA PRO A 156 19.78 -0.95 21.80
C PRO A 156 18.97 -0.12 22.78
N ALA A 157 18.09 -0.78 23.53
CA ALA A 157 17.36 -0.16 24.62
C ALA A 157 18.34 0.24 25.73
N HIS A 158 18.59 1.53 25.89
CA HIS A 158 19.11 2.12 27.11
C HIS A 158 18.10 3.12 27.63
N ASP A 159 17.62 2.88 28.82
CA ASP A 159 16.89 3.69 29.79
C ASP A 159 16.49 5.12 29.37
N ALA A 160 15.51 5.23 28.49
CA ALA A 160 14.77 6.45 28.26
C ALA A 160 13.27 6.12 28.33
N ASP A 161 12.50 7.05 28.89
CA ASP A 161 11.07 6.96 29.16
C ASP A 161 10.32 6.19 28.04
N GLU A 162 9.88 4.98 28.39
CA GLU A 162 9.32 3.98 27.47
C GLU A 162 8.13 4.53 26.66
N SER A 163 7.40 5.49 27.23
CA SER A 163 6.25 6.13 26.59
C SER A 163 6.65 7.06 25.42
N LEU A 164 7.75 7.81 25.57
CA LEU A 164 8.27 8.69 24.53
C LEU A 164 8.90 7.89 23.38
N LEU A 165 9.59 6.80 23.70
CA LEU A 165 10.19 5.90 22.70
C LEU A 165 9.12 5.17 21.88
N VAL A 166 8.02 4.76 22.50
CA VAL A 166 6.87 4.16 21.80
C VAL A 166 6.22 5.18 20.87
N ALA A 167 6.01 6.41 21.31
CA ALA A 167 5.43 7.47 20.49
C ALA A 167 6.32 7.83 19.30
N GLU A 168 7.63 7.88 19.49
CA GLU A 168 8.59 8.21 18.43
C GLU A 168 8.74 7.08 17.41
N ARG A 169 8.82 5.82 17.88
CA ARG A 169 8.79 4.63 16.99
C ARG A 169 7.54 4.62 16.11
N SER A 170 6.42 4.97 16.68
CA SER A 170 5.13 4.98 15.98
C SER A 170 5.02 6.07 14.94
N ARG A 171 5.53 7.27 15.21
CA ARG A 171 5.61 8.32 14.19
C ARG A 171 6.45 7.86 13.01
N ARG A 172 7.60 7.24 13.25
CA ARG A 172 8.48 6.71 12.20
C ARG A 172 7.81 5.65 11.34
N VAL A 173 7.08 4.72 11.97
CA VAL A 173 6.34 3.68 11.23
C VAL A 173 5.29 4.29 10.32
N VAL A 174 4.53 5.24 10.82
CA VAL A 174 3.49 5.89 10.03
C VAL A 174 4.06 6.77 8.93
N ASP A 175 5.12 7.53 9.22
CA ASP A 175 5.80 8.33 8.19
C ASP A 175 6.38 7.42 7.09
N ALA A 176 6.86 6.23 7.45
CA ALA A 176 7.31 5.23 6.49
C ALA A 176 6.15 4.71 5.65
N VAL A 177 5.02 4.35 6.27
CA VAL A 177 3.81 3.86 5.59
C VAL A 177 3.23 4.92 4.64
N VAL A 178 3.14 6.17 5.06
CA VAL A 178 2.66 7.28 4.22
C VAL A 178 3.60 7.55 3.05
N ARG A 179 4.91 7.48 3.27
CA ARG A 179 5.92 7.62 2.21
C ARG A 179 5.83 6.50 1.19
N ASP A 180 5.69 5.26 1.65
CA ASP A 180 5.56 4.07 0.81
C ASP A 180 4.29 4.14 -0.07
N ALA A 181 3.15 4.50 0.51
CA ALA A 181 1.91 4.69 -0.24
C ALA A 181 2.03 5.82 -1.31
N ARG A 182 2.72 6.91 -0.98
CA ARG A 182 2.98 8.01 -1.91
C ARG A 182 3.90 7.59 -3.05
N PHE A 183 4.99 6.89 -2.72
CA PHE A 183 5.93 6.34 -3.70
C PHE A 183 5.20 5.38 -4.65
N ARG A 184 4.47 4.40 -4.10
CA ARG A 184 3.68 3.44 -4.88
C ARG A 184 2.72 4.15 -5.85
N ARG A 185 1.98 5.15 -5.38
CA ARG A 185 1.09 5.94 -6.25
C ARG A 185 1.83 6.60 -7.39
N GLN A 186 2.96 7.27 -7.11
CA GLN A 186 3.74 7.96 -8.12
C GLN A 186 4.25 7.00 -9.19
N VAL A 187 4.79 5.84 -8.79
CA VAL A 187 5.27 4.82 -9.71
C VAL A 187 4.12 4.24 -10.52
N MET A 188 3.02 3.81 -9.90
CA MET A 188 1.89 3.22 -10.62
C MET A 188 1.28 4.19 -11.63
N THR A 189 1.14 5.47 -11.27
CA THR A 189 0.64 6.50 -12.17
C THR A 189 1.59 6.73 -13.35
N ALA A 190 2.90 6.82 -13.10
CA ALA A 190 3.91 7.02 -14.14
C ALA A 190 3.92 5.87 -15.15
N TYR A 191 3.79 4.65 -14.70
CA TYR A 191 3.75 3.45 -15.53
C TYR A 191 2.34 3.08 -16.04
N GLN A 192 1.33 3.91 -15.77
CA GLN A 192 -0.06 3.70 -16.22
C GLN A 192 -0.59 2.30 -15.85
N PHE A 193 -0.23 1.80 -14.66
CA PHE A 193 -0.62 0.48 -14.16
C PHE A 193 -0.18 -0.69 -15.05
N LYS A 194 0.96 -0.55 -15.73
CA LYS A 194 1.58 -1.60 -16.55
C LYS A 194 2.89 -2.07 -15.93
N CYS A 195 3.11 -3.37 -15.94
CA CYS A 195 4.41 -3.91 -15.59
C CYS A 195 5.46 -3.48 -16.60
N ALA A 196 6.53 -2.84 -16.16
CA ALA A 196 7.59 -2.34 -17.03
C ALA A 196 8.29 -3.45 -17.85
N ILE A 197 8.34 -4.68 -17.33
CA ILE A 197 9.02 -5.80 -17.95
C ILE A 197 8.07 -6.66 -18.78
N THR A 198 6.94 -7.10 -18.19
CA THR A 198 6.04 -8.02 -18.89
C THR A 198 4.98 -7.33 -19.74
N GLY A 199 4.79 -6.02 -19.58
CA GLY A 199 3.71 -5.29 -20.22
C GLY A 199 2.31 -5.64 -19.69
N LEU A 200 2.23 -6.52 -18.68
CA LEU A 200 0.94 -6.91 -18.12
C LEU A 200 0.22 -5.67 -17.55
N GLU A 201 -0.91 -5.37 -18.13
CA GLU A 201 -1.84 -4.35 -17.65
C GLU A 201 -2.98 -5.06 -16.92
N ILE A 202 -3.12 -4.72 -15.65
CA ILE A 202 -4.24 -5.24 -14.88
C ILE A 202 -5.15 -4.06 -14.58
N GLY A 203 -6.21 -3.98 -15.38
CA GLY A 203 -7.26 -3.00 -15.16
C GLY A 203 -7.92 -3.18 -13.78
N THR A 204 -8.70 -2.19 -13.39
CA THR A 204 -9.53 -2.26 -12.18
C THR A 204 -10.35 -3.53 -12.20
N LEU A 205 -10.12 -4.41 -11.23
CA LEU A 205 -10.96 -5.59 -11.06
C LEU A 205 -12.43 -5.16 -10.89
N PRO A 206 -13.40 -5.91 -11.43
CA PRO A 206 -14.83 -5.56 -11.37
C PRO A 206 -15.42 -5.36 -9.98
N LEU A 207 -14.63 -5.60 -8.94
CA LEU A 207 -15.02 -5.50 -7.53
C LEU A 207 -14.96 -4.09 -6.96
N GLY A 208 -14.73 -3.05 -7.78
CA GLY A 208 -14.66 -1.66 -7.32
C GLY A 208 -13.47 -1.36 -6.41
N ARG A 209 -12.53 -2.28 -6.29
CA ARG A 209 -11.29 -2.14 -5.53
C ARG A 209 -10.12 -2.15 -6.49
N ALA A 210 -9.31 -1.12 -6.47
CA ALA A 210 -8.05 -1.12 -7.22
C ALA A 210 -7.02 -1.98 -6.46
N THR A 211 -7.21 -3.27 -6.48
CA THR A 211 -6.13 -4.20 -6.18
C THR A 211 -5.21 -4.18 -7.39
N THR A 212 -4.16 -3.39 -7.34
CA THR A 212 -3.13 -3.49 -8.36
C THR A 212 -2.37 -4.77 -8.08
N LEU A 213 -2.47 -5.74 -8.98
CA LEU A 213 -1.60 -6.92 -8.96
C LEU A 213 -0.16 -6.55 -9.41
N LEU A 214 0.21 -5.29 -9.23
CA LEU A 214 1.52 -4.73 -9.51
C LEU A 214 2.10 -4.11 -8.23
N ASP A 215 3.40 -4.22 -8.10
CA ASP A 215 4.18 -3.62 -7.02
C ASP A 215 5.04 -2.47 -7.55
N ALA A 216 5.23 -1.45 -6.73
CA ALA A 216 6.25 -0.43 -6.96
C ALA A 216 7.56 -0.90 -6.36
N ALA A 217 8.45 -1.45 -7.18
CA ALA A 217 9.76 -1.89 -6.78
C ALA A 217 10.73 -0.70 -6.66
N HIS A 218 11.47 -0.59 -5.55
CA HIS A 218 12.60 0.32 -5.45
C HIS A 218 13.80 -0.24 -6.23
N ILE A 219 14.39 0.57 -7.13
CA ILE A 219 15.60 0.18 -7.87
C ILE A 219 16.79 0.07 -6.91
N ARG A 220 17.01 1.10 -6.11
CA ARG A 220 17.90 1.05 -4.96
C ARG A 220 17.06 0.85 -3.70
N PRO A 221 17.28 -0.23 -2.94
CA PRO A 221 16.49 -0.52 -1.76
C PRO A 221 16.46 0.64 -0.74
N VAL A 222 15.34 0.80 -0.04
CA VAL A 222 15.22 1.81 1.03
C VAL A 222 16.23 1.57 2.14
N GLY A 223 16.50 0.29 2.47
CA GLY A 223 17.53 -0.10 3.43
C GLY A 223 18.93 0.39 3.07
N ASP A 224 19.20 0.58 1.79
CA ASP A 224 20.45 1.11 1.25
C ASP A 224 20.37 2.61 0.94
N ARG A 225 19.46 3.33 1.59
CA ARG A 225 19.20 4.76 1.40
C ARG A 225 18.69 5.13 0.00
N GLY A 226 17.94 4.23 -0.64
CA GLY A 226 17.21 4.53 -1.87
C GLY A 226 16.15 5.59 -1.60
N PRO A 227 16.02 6.62 -2.46
CA PRO A 227 15.02 7.65 -2.28
C PRO A 227 13.61 7.17 -2.63
N ASP A 228 12.58 7.65 -1.91
CA ASP A 228 11.16 7.45 -2.24
C ASP A 228 10.72 8.40 -3.37
N ALA A 229 11.40 8.34 -4.50
CA ALA A 229 11.15 9.15 -5.69
C ALA A 229 10.77 8.26 -6.87
N VAL A 230 9.88 8.73 -7.73
CA VAL A 230 9.43 7.97 -8.92
C VAL A 230 10.60 7.50 -9.78
N THR A 231 11.69 8.27 -9.82
CA THR A 231 12.92 7.94 -10.55
C THR A 231 13.75 6.82 -9.91
N ASN A 232 13.38 6.38 -8.71
CA ASN A 232 13.92 5.19 -8.05
C ASN A 232 12.92 4.04 -8.05
N GLY A 233 11.86 4.11 -8.87
CA GLY A 233 10.77 3.13 -8.89
C GLY A 233 10.54 2.50 -10.25
N ILE A 234 10.14 1.24 -10.23
CA ILE A 234 9.67 0.48 -11.41
C ILE A 234 8.40 -0.27 -11.04
N ALA A 235 7.37 -0.22 -11.90
CA ALA A 235 6.15 -1.01 -11.71
C ALA A 235 6.37 -2.44 -12.20
N LEU A 236 6.23 -3.44 -11.34
CA LEU A 236 6.49 -4.84 -11.62
C LEU A 236 5.35 -5.74 -11.15
N THR A 237 5.15 -6.88 -11.79
CA THR A 237 4.34 -7.95 -11.20
C THR A 237 5.05 -8.52 -9.96
N PRO A 238 4.34 -9.06 -8.95
CA PRO A 238 4.96 -9.56 -7.71
C PRO A 238 6.06 -10.60 -7.94
N THR A 239 5.88 -11.49 -8.92
CA THR A 239 6.90 -12.49 -9.27
C THR A 239 8.16 -11.83 -9.82
N VAL A 240 8.00 -10.87 -10.74
CA VAL A 240 9.14 -10.16 -11.33
C VAL A 240 9.81 -9.25 -10.28
N HIS A 241 9.04 -8.62 -9.41
CA HIS A 241 9.55 -7.85 -8.28
C HIS A 241 10.44 -8.71 -7.38
N ARG A 242 9.97 -9.91 -7.02
CA ARG A 242 10.80 -10.84 -6.23
C ARG A 242 12.09 -11.24 -6.92
N LEU A 243 12.05 -11.50 -8.23
CA LEU A 243 13.27 -11.79 -9.01
C LEU A 243 14.24 -10.61 -9.05
N PHE A 244 13.70 -9.39 -9.07
CA PHE A 244 14.48 -8.16 -9.06
C PHE A 244 15.16 -7.95 -7.70
N ASP A 245 14.41 -8.06 -6.60
CA ASP A 245 14.94 -7.93 -5.24
C ASP A 245 16.01 -8.98 -4.91
N GLU A 246 15.82 -10.20 -5.40
CA GLU A 246 16.82 -11.28 -5.24
C GLU A 246 18.02 -11.16 -6.19
N GLY A 247 18.04 -10.12 -7.04
CA GLY A 247 19.11 -9.90 -8.00
C GLY A 247 19.20 -10.94 -9.13
N LEU A 248 18.14 -11.71 -9.36
CA LEU A 248 18.07 -12.67 -10.45
C LEU A 248 17.78 -12.00 -11.79
N VAL A 249 17.22 -10.82 -11.77
CA VAL A 249 17.12 -9.91 -12.90
C VAL A 249 17.56 -8.50 -12.49
N THR A 250 18.06 -7.75 -13.46
CA THR A 250 18.35 -6.32 -13.32
C THR A 250 18.00 -5.59 -14.60
N VAL A 251 18.17 -4.29 -14.62
CA VAL A 251 17.96 -3.46 -15.80
C VAL A 251 19.22 -2.67 -16.13
N ALA A 252 19.45 -2.39 -17.41
CA ALA A 252 20.62 -1.65 -17.87
C ALA A 252 20.23 -0.64 -18.95
N TRP A 253 20.81 0.55 -18.90
CA TRP A 253 20.65 1.53 -19.96
C TRP A 253 21.40 1.12 -21.21
N ALA A 254 20.71 1.05 -22.34
CA ALA A 254 21.25 0.85 -23.69
C ALA A 254 20.85 2.04 -24.55
N GLY A 255 21.66 3.10 -24.54
CA GLY A 255 21.29 4.36 -25.16
C GLY A 255 20.11 5.02 -24.46
N GLU A 256 19.01 5.24 -25.18
CA GLU A 256 17.78 5.86 -24.66
C GLU A 256 16.74 4.84 -24.14
N HIS A 257 17.06 3.54 -24.10
CA HIS A 257 16.14 2.54 -23.56
C HIS A 257 16.75 1.82 -22.37
N LEU A 258 15.86 1.32 -21.52
CA LEU A 258 16.22 0.47 -20.40
C LEU A 258 15.91 -0.98 -20.81
N GLU A 259 16.88 -1.86 -20.67
CA GLU A 259 16.77 -3.26 -21.06
C GLU A 259 16.91 -4.20 -19.86
N LEU A 260 16.23 -5.34 -19.93
CA LEU A 260 16.36 -6.42 -18.96
C LEU A 260 17.70 -7.13 -19.08
N ARG A 261 18.29 -7.50 -17.96
CA ARG A 261 19.42 -8.44 -17.88
C ARG A 261 19.08 -9.54 -16.89
N ARG A 262 19.34 -10.80 -17.30
CA ARG A 262 19.14 -11.97 -16.44
C ARG A 262 20.45 -12.44 -15.84
N SER A 263 20.36 -12.90 -14.60
CA SER A 263 21.46 -13.60 -13.94
C SER A 263 21.65 -15.00 -14.54
N PRO A 264 22.91 -15.50 -14.70
CA PRO A 264 23.16 -16.87 -15.07
C PRO A 264 22.50 -17.89 -14.14
N HIS A 265 22.32 -17.58 -12.88
CA HIS A 265 21.61 -18.45 -11.92
C HIS A 265 20.14 -18.68 -12.32
N LEU A 266 19.48 -17.67 -12.86
CA LEU A 266 18.10 -17.80 -13.36
C LEU A 266 18.07 -18.65 -14.63
N GLU A 267 19.05 -18.47 -15.52
CA GLU A 267 19.17 -19.26 -16.75
C GLU A 267 19.39 -20.73 -16.45
N GLN A 268 20.25 -21.06 -15.50
CA GLN A 268 20.51 -22.44 -15.08
C GLN A 268 19.24 -23.13 -14.54
N GLN A 269 18.48 -22.44 -13.68
CA GLN A 269 17.24 -22.99 -13.14
C GLN A 269 16.16 -23.21 -14.22
N MET A 270 16.12 -22.36 -15.24
CA MET A 270 15.20 -22.52 -16.37
C MET A 270 15.55 -23.70 -17.24
N ILE A 271 16.85 -24.06 -17.37
CA ILE A 271 17.33 -25.23 -18.09
C ILE A 271 17.01 -26.52 -17.32
N GLU A 272 17.13 -26.51 -16.00
CA GLU A 272 16.90 -27.66 -15.15
C GLU A 272 15.41 -28.04 -14.98
N SER A 273 14.49 -27.17 -15.35
CA SER A 273 13.06 -27.42 -15.25
C SER A 273 12.28 -27.13 -16.54
N PRO A 274 12.69 -27.67 -17.70
CA PRO A 274 12.07 -27.35 -18.97
C PRO A 274 10.60 -27.77 -19.07
N GLU A 275 10.18 -28.79 -18.32
CA GLU A 275 8.81 -29.31 -18.33
C GLU A 275 7.80 -28.43 -17.59
N ARG A 276 8.28 -27.56 -16.70
CA ARG A 276 7.43 -26.64 -15.94
C ARG A 276 7.15 -25.32 -16.63
N GLY A 277 7.58 -25.21 -17.89
CA GLY A 277 7.31 -24.12 -18.83
C GLY A 277 7.24 -22.76 -18.20
N THR A 278 8.22 -21.91 -18.41
CA THR A 278 8.17 -20.55 -17.90
C THR A 278 6.95 -19.83 -18.46
N VAL A 279 6.01 -19.51 -17.62
CA VAL A 279 4.85 -18.67 -17.96
C VAL A 279 5.29 -17.22 -18.24
N ILE A 280 6.47 -16.82 -17.76
CA ILE A 280 7.01 -15.47 -17.93
C ILE A 280 8.26 -15.55 -18.80
N ARG A 281 8.17 -14.98 -20.01
CA ARG A 281 9.35 -14.80 -20.87
C ARG A 281 10.14 -13.59 -20.39
N LEU A 282 11.32 -13.84 -19.84
CA LEU A 282 12.29 -12.82 -19.47
C LEU A 282 13.54 -13.04 -20.29
N GLU A 283 13.76 -12.20 -21.29
CA GLU A 283 14.92 -12.34 -22.19
C GLU A 283 15.90 -11.18 -21.98
N THR A 284 17.19 -11.48 -21.86
CA THR A 284 18.24 -10.45 -21.81
C THR A 284 18.18 -9.61 -23.08
N GLY A 285 18.23 -8.28 -22.95
CA GLY A 285 18.09 -7.34 -24.05
C GLY A 285 16.65 -6.93 -24.35
N MET A 286 15.66 -7.49 -23.65
CA MET A 286 14.27 -7.08 -23.80
C MET A 286 14.08 -5.65 -23.30
N PRO A 287 13.55 -4.72 -24.13
CA PRO A 287 13.33 -3.33 -23.72
C PRO A 287 12.20 -3.25 -22.69
N LEU A 288 12.38 -2.39 -21.69
CA LEU A 288 11.34 -2.08 -20.72
C LEU A 288 10.36 -1.04 -21.27
N ILE A 289 9.12 -1.13 -20.81
CA ILE A 289 8.13 -0.06 -20.97
C ILE A 289 8.48 1.03 -19.97
N LEU A 290 8.81 2.22 -20.47
CA LEU A 290 9.13 3.38 -19.66
C LEU A 290 7.92 4.33 -19.56
N PRO A 291 7.87 5.17 -18.50
CA PRO A 291 6.90 6.25 -18.41
C PRO A 291 6.94 7.16 -19.64
N SER A 292 5.80 7.68 -20.07
CA SER A 292 5.71 8.67 -21.14
C SER A 292 6.40 9.99 -20.79
N ASP A 293 6.40 10.35 -19.51
CA ASP A 293 7.13 11.49 -18.99
C ASP A 293 8.58 11.10 -18.65
N ARG A 294 9.53 11.66 -19.37
CA ARG A 294 10.98 11.40 -19.15
C ARG A 294 11.47 11.82 -17.77
N THR A 295 10.80 12.73 -17.10
CA THR A 295 11.17 13.14 -15.72
C THR A 295 10.91 12.07 -14.67
N ALA A 296 10.07 11.08 -15.03
CA ALA A 296 9.78 9.91 -14.19
C ALA A 296 10.64 8.68 -14.55
N TRP A 297 11.56 8.79 -15.50
CA TRP A 297 12.41 7.67 -15.89
C TRP A 297 13.37 7.25 -14.78
N PRO A 298 13.70 5.96 -14.69
CA PRO A 298 14.67 5.45 -13.74
C PRO A 298 16.00 6.20 -13.80
N ASN A 299 16.46 6.66 -12.65
CA ASN A 299 17.72 7.37 -12.54
C ASN A 299 18.90 6.43 -12.76
N ALA A 300 19.87 6.84 -13.61
CA ALA A 300 21.02 6.02 -13.95
C ALA A 300 21.88 5.60 -12.75
N ASP A 301 21.97 6.44 -11.70
CA ASP A 301 22.75 6.10 -10.50
C ASP A 301 22.08 5.00 -9.69
N GLN A 302 20.73 5.00 -9.60
CA GLN A 302 19.97 3.97 -8.91
C GLN A 302 20.07 2.64 -9.69
N VAL A 303 19.97 2.70 -11.01
CA VAL A 303 20.16 1.54 -11.89
C VAL A 303 21.56 0.95 -11.71
N ARG A 304 22.62 1.77 -11.75
CA ARG A 304 23.99 1.31 -11.49
C ARG A 304 24.17 0.71 -10.11
N TYR A 305 23.50 1.29 -9.10
CA TYR A 305 23.53 0.74 -7.75
C TYR A 305 22.99 -0.71 -7.73
N HIS A 306 21.79 -0.92 -8.30
CA HIS A 306 21.19 -2.24 -8.37
C HIS A 306 22.08 -3.26 -9.10
N GLN A 307 22.66 -2.85 -10.23
CA GLN A 307 23.59 -3.68 -11.00
C GLN A 307 24.82 -4.15 -10.20
N ARG A 308 25.36 -3.27 -9.36
CA ARG A 308 26.60 -3.54 -8.62
C ARG A 308 26.39 -4.18 -7.26
N GLN A 309 25.30 -3.89 -6.59
CA GLN A 309 25.10 -4.26 -5.20
C GLN A 309 24.04 -5.35 -5.00
N VAL A 310 23.06 -5.44 -5.91
CA VAL A 310 21.94 -6.39 -5.79
C VAL A 310 22.04 -7.52 -6.83
N PHE A 311 22.36 -7.19 -8.07
CA PHE A 311 22.39 -8.16 -9.16
C PHE A 311 23.40 -9.27 -8.97
N ARG A 312 22.98 -10.52 -9.16
CA ARG A 312 23.80 -11.74 -9.03
C ARG A 312 24.28 -12.21 -10.40
N GLY A 313 25.03 -11.37 -11.08
CA GLY A 313 25.63 -11.67 -12.38
C GLY A 313 26.97 -10.97 -12.56
N PRO A 314 27.77 -11.36 -13.58
CA PRO A 314 29.04 -10.73 -13.87
C PRO A 314 28.84 -9.29 -14.37
N GLU A 315 29.79 -8.40 -14.05
CA GLU A 315 29.74 -7.00 -14.47
C GLU A 315 29.63 -6.83 -15.98
N SER A 316 30.15 -7.79 -16.78
CA SER A 316 30.04 -7.76 -18.22
C SER A 316 28.61 -7.81 -18.78
N LEU A 317 27.63 -8.20 -17.97
CA LEU A 317 26.21 -8.18 -18.37
C LEU A 317 25.53 -6.82 -18.16
N VAL A 318 26.16 -5.90 -17.47
CA VAL A 318 25.58 -4.61 -17.09
C VAL A 318 26.41 -3.39 -17.52
N SER A 319 27.56 -3.66 -18.17
CA SER A 319 28.45 -2.65 -18.76
C SER A 319 27.97 -2.16 -20.12
#